data_7b2eba47614e925fb73c8fb1c534e8b0
#
_entry.id   7b2eba47614e925fb73c8fb1c534e8b0
#
_cell.length_a   1.000
_cell.length_b   1.000
_cell.length_c   1.000
_cell.angle_alpha   90.00
_cell.angle_beta   90.00
_cell.angle_gamma   90.00
#
_symmetry.space_group_name_H-M   'P 1'
#
loop_
_entity.id
_entity.type
_entity.pdbx_description
1 polymer ?
#
loop_
_entity_poly.entity_id
_entity_poly.type
_entity_poly.pdbx_seq_one_letter_code
_entity_poly.pdbx_strand_id
1 'polypeptide(L)'
;MPLIIVRNDITTMRVDAIVNAANESLLGGGGVDGCIHRAAGPELLAECRRLGGCRTGEAKLTRGYRLPCKYIIHTVGPVWHGGDHGEQEQLVSCYRTSLALARKHHCQTVAFPLISSGVYGYPKEQALRTAMDAIGAFLLEHDMTVYLVIFDRSAYQISSRLFADIAAYIDDHYVDTHTDFIRSRPYSDSITDEDVRPTCRAPSAAFPSVPRPLRSLDDRLKHLDAGFSETLLTRIDRSGKKDSEIYKRANVDRKLFSKIRSNPDYRPSKPTALAFAIALELDLNETRDLIARAGYALSRSSKFDVIIEYFISQRNYNIYEINEALFAFDQSLLGA
;
A
#
# COMPACT_ATOMS: atom_id res chain seq x y z
N MET A 1 8.01 -9.43 4.55
CA MET A 1 7.74 -9.66 3.12
C MET A 1 6.38 -9.08 2.80
N PRO A 2 6.19 -8.38 1.67
CA PRO A 2 5.01 -7.53 1.44
C PRO A 2 3.75 -8.29 1.00
N LEU A 3 2.58 -7.74 1.36
CA LEU A 3 1.33 -7.96 0.66
C LEU A 3 1.25 -6.97 -0.51
N ILE A 4 1.08 -7.47 -1.71
CA ILE A 4 1.05 -6.68 -2.94
C ILE A 4 -0.30 -6.90 -3.63
N ILE A 5 -1.07 -5.83 -3.80
CA ILE A 5 -2.31 -5.89 -4.58
C ILE A 5 -1.94 -5.68 -6.04
N VAL A 6 -2.35 -6.60 -6.91
CA VAL A 6 -2.04 -6.54 -8.34
C VAL A 6 -3.29 -6.78 -9.18
N ARG A 7 -3.39 -6.08 -10.30
CA ARG A 7 -4.37 -6.37 -11.34
C ARG A 7 -3.75 -7.27 -12.39
N ASN A 8 -4.09 -8.56 -12.35
CA ASN A 8 -3.49 -9.55 -13.26
C ASN A 8 -4.40 -10.78 -13.43
N ASP A 9 -4.02 -11.67 -14.35
CA ASP A 9 -4.54 -13.03 -14.45
C ASP A 9 -3.67 -13.97 -13.59
N ILE A 10 -4.28 -14.55 -12.55
CA ILE A 10 -3.59 -15.43 -11.61
C ILE A 10 -2.94 -16.64 -12.28
N THR A 11 -3.49 -17.09 -13.43
CA THR A 11 -2.96 -18.25 -14.17
C THR A 11 -1.64 -17.97 -14.88
N THR A 12 -1.28 -16.71 -15.06
CA THR A 12 -0.03 -16.28 -15.71
C THR A 12 1.08 -15.92 -14.73
N MET A 13 0.78 -15.88 -13.43
CA MET A 13 1.71 -15.42 -12.42
C MET A 13 2.81 -16.44 -12.11
N ARG A 14 4.06 -15.98 -12.16
CA ARG A 14 5.24 -16.77 -11.80
C ARG A 14 5.51 -16.67 -10.30
N VAL A 15 4.86 -17.55 -9.54
CA VAL A 15 4.95 -17.64 -8.08
C VAL A 15 5.16 -19.11 -7.67
N ASP A 16 5.52 -19.36 -6.40
CA ASP A 16 5.65 -20.74 -5.94
C ASP A 16 4.29 -21.45 -5.84
N ALA A 17 3.25 -20.74 -5.37
CA ALA A 17 1.89 -21.28 -5.32
C ALA A 17 0.86 -20.24 -5.74
N ILE A 18 -0.17 -20.69 -6.44
CA ILE A 18 -1.42 -19.92 -6.59
C ILE A 18 -2.52 -20.55 -5.75
N VAL A 19 -3.47 -19.73 -5.29
CA VAL A 19 -4.65 -20.21 -4.57
C VAL A 19 -5.84 -20.24 -5.51
N ASN A 20 -6.56 -21.36 -5.49
CA ASN A 20 -7.78 -21.57 -6.23
C ASN A 20 -8.98 -21.41 -5.28
N ALA A 21 -9.90 -20.51 -5.60
CA ALA A 21 -11.21 -20.41 -4.95
C ALA A 21 -12.13 -21.49 -5.53
N ALA A 22 -12.02 -22.70 -4.99
CA ALA A 22 -12.69 -23.91 -5.46
C ALA A 22 -14.06 -24.08 -4.81
N ASN A 23 -14.85 -25.01 -5.33
CA ASN A 23 -16.02 -25.58 -4.68
C ASN A 23 -15.66 -26.81 -3.84
N GLU A 24 -16.57 -27.30 -3.02
CA GLU A 24 -16.33 -28.44 -2.12
C GLU A 24 -15.94 -29.73 -2.83
N SER A 25 -16.38 -29.93 -4.07
CA SER A 25 -16.01 -31.13 -4.86
C SER A 25 -14.57 -31.09 -5.37
N LEU A 26 -13.97 -29.94 -5.53
CA LEU A 26 -12.67 -29.67 -6.20
C LEU A 26 -12.62 -30.10 -7.68
N LEU A 27 -13.75 -30.33 -8.30
CA LEU A 27 -13.82 -30.90 -9.67
C LEU A 27 -13.92 -29.83 -10.77
N GLY A 28 -13.57 -28.59 -10.44
CA GLY A 28 -13.71 -27.47 -11.34
C GLY A 28 -15.09 -26.82 -11.27
N GLY A 29 -15.21 -25.65 -11.87
CA GLY A 29 -16.46 -24.87 -11.87
C GLY A 29 -16.35 -23.66 -12.77
N GLY A 30 -17.05 -22.58 -12.38
CA GLY A 30 -17.00 -21.28 -13.05
C GLY A 30 -15.92 -20.34 -12.49
N GLY A 31 -15.81 -19.15 -13.08
CA GLY A 31 -14.92 -18.11 -12.60
C GLY A 31 -13.44 -18.51 -12.59
N VAL A 32 -12.71 -18.11 -11.56
CA VAL A 32 -11.27 -18.38 -11.43
C VAL A 32 -10.95 -19.88 -11.36
N ASP A 33 -11.80 -20.67 -10.71
CA ASP A 33 -11.66 -22.14 -10.60
C ASP A 33 -11.63 -22.78 -11.99
N GLY A 34 -12.58 -22.44 -12.86
CA GLY A 34 -12.61 -22.92 -14.23
C GLY A 34 -11.42 -22.47 -15.07
N CYS A 35 -10.94 -21.23 -14.88
CA CYS A 35 -9.74 -20.72 -15.55
C CYS A 35 -8.48 -21.50 -15.15
N ILE A 36 -8.30 -21.74 -13.86
CA ILE A 36 -7.18 -22.52 -13.32
C ILE A 36 -7.20 -23.96 -13.85
N HIS A 37 -8.36 -24.63 -13.80
CA HIS A 37 -8.49 -26.00 -14.30
C HIS A 37 -8.18 -26.11 -15.81
N ARG A 38 -8.67 -25.17 -16.62
CA ARG A 38 -8.35 -25.14 -18.08
C ARG A 38 -6.87 -24.91 -18.34
N ALA A 39 -6.26 -23.95 -17.62
CA ALA A 39 -4.86 -23.61 -17.80
C ALA A 39 -3.90 -24.70 -17.30
N ALA A 40 -4.23 -25.35 -16.18
CA ALA A 40 -3.43 -26.43 -15.61
C ALA A 40 -3.50 -27.75 -16.42
N GLY A 41 -4.60 -27.99 -17.14
CA GLY A 41 -4.80 -29.20 -17.92
C GLY A 41 -5.53 -30.33 -17.16
N PRO A 42 -5.83 -31.45 -17.86
CA PRO A 42 -6.67 -32.53 -17.33
C PRO A 42 -6.02 -33.29 -16.15
N GLU A 43 -4.73 -33.22 -16.00
CA GLU A 43 -3.98 -33.88 -14.93
C GLU A 43 -4.37 -33.30 -13.56
N LEU A 44 -4.67 -32.00 -13.50
CA LEU A 44 -5.15 -31.36 -12.27
C LEU A 44 -6.48 -31.97 -11.81
N LEU A 45 -7.42 -32.16 -12.72
CA LEU A 45 -8.73 -32.76 -12.40
C LEU A 45 -8.56 -34.19 -11.87
N ALA A 46 -7.64 -34.97 -12.46
CA ALA A 46 -7.33 -36.32 -12.01
C ALA A 46 -6.74 -36.36 -10.58
N GLU A 47 -5.90 -35.38 -10.22
CA GLU A 47 -5.38 -35.25 -8.85
C GLU A 47 -6.48 -34.81 -7.89
N CYS A 48 -7.27 -33.81 -8.24
CA CYS A 48 -8.39 -33.31 -7.42
C CYS A 48 -9.41 -34.40 -7.08
N ARG A 49 -9.73 -35.31 -8.02
CA ARG A 49 -10.59 -36.46 -7.75
C ARG A 49 -10.07 -37.35 -6.63
N ARG A 50 -8.76 -37.54 -6.54
CA ARG A 50 -8.12 -38.35 -5.48
C ARG A 50 -8.14 -37.67 -4.13
N LEU A 51 -8.24 -36.32 -4.08
CA LEU A 51 -8.36 -35.57 -2.83
C LEU A 51 -9.71 -35.75 -2.13
N GLY A 52 -10.77 -36.18 -2.86
CA GLY A 52 -12.07 -36.49 -2.29
C GLY A 52 -12.82 -35.29 -1.72
N GLY A 53 -12.65 -34.08 -2.34
CA GLY A 53 -13.31 -32.86 -1.91
C GLY A 53 -12.56 -32.09 -0.81
N CYS A 54 -13.10 -30.94 -0.39
CA CYS A 54 -12.56 -30.06 0.65
C CYS A 54 -13.71 -29.32 1.34
N ARG A 55 -13.67 -29.18 2.65
CA ARG A 55 -14.70 -28.47 3.41
C ARG A 55 -14.50 -26.96 3.33
N THR A 56 -15.60 -26.22 3.49
CA THR A 56 -15.53 -24.75 3.61
C THR A 56 -14.58 -24.34 4.75
N GLY A 57 -13.68 -23.39 4.48
CA GLY A 57 -12.64 -22.91 5.42
C GLY A 57 -11.36 -23.74 5.43
N GLU A 58 -11.32 -24.92 4.78
CA GLU A 58 -10.14 -25.78 4.65
C GLU A 58 -9.40 -25.51 3.33
N ALA A 59 -8.20 -26.07 3.21
CA ALA A 59 -7.40 -26.02 1.99
C ALA A 59 -6.68 -27.34 1.72
N LYS A 60 -6.53 -27.69 0.44
CA LYS A 60 -5.77 -28.84 -0.06
C LYS A 60 -4.81 -28.43 -1.16
N LEU A 61 -3.73 -29.15 -1.34
CA LEU A 61 -2.65 -28.80 -2.25
C LEU A 61 -2.54 -29.84 -3.37
N THR A 62 -2.29 -29.35 -4.60
CA THR A 62 -1.92 -30.15 -5.78
C THR A 62 -0.69 -29.55 -6.44
N ARG A 63 -0.16 -30.25 -7.46
CA ARG A 63 0.88 -29.70 -8.33
C ARG A 63 0.31 -28.65 -9.28
N GLY A 64 1.20 -27.75 -9.78
CA GLY A 64 0.84 -26.66 -10.71
C GLY A 64 0.61 -27.12 -12.15
N TYR A 65 1.11 -28.30 -12.53
CA TYR A 65 1.03 -28.88 -13.88
C TYR A 65 1.53 -27.92 -14.97
N ARG A 66 0.63 -27.46 -15.89
CA ARG A 66 0.98 -26.54 -16.99
C ARG A 66 1.06 -25.09 -16.58
N LEU A 67 0.69 -24.76 -15.33
CA LEU A 67 0.77 -23.40 -14.80
C LEU A 67 2.22 -23.02 -14.44
N PRO A 68 2.60 -21.74 -14.50
CA PRO A 68 3.94 -21.28 -14.15
C PRO A 68 4.18 -21.19 -12.64
N CYS A 69 3.59 -22.11 -11.87
CA CYS A 69 3.74 -22.24 -10.42
C CYS A 69 4.03 -23.69 -10.04
N LYS A 70 4.61 -23.91 -8.86
CA LYS A 70 4.91 -25.28 -8.37
C LYS A 70 3.65 -25.97 -7.85
N TYR A 71 2.80 -25.22 -7.18
CA TYR A 71 1.64 -25.74 -6.46
C TYR A 71 0.39 -24.92 -6.74
N ILE A 72 -0.77 -25.60 -6.63
CA ILE A 72 -2.08 -24.98 -6.54
C ILE A 72 -2.66 -25.35 -5.18
N ILE A 73 -3.06 -24.36 -4.41
CA ILE A 73 -3.73 -24.53 -3.11
C ILE A 73 -5.21 -24.30 -3.35
N HIS A 74 -6.02 -25.34 -3.23
CA HIS A 74 -7.46 -25.28 -3.39
C HIS A 74 -8.10 -25.01 -2.04
N THR A 75 -8.83 -23.90 -1.89
CA THR A 75 -9.59 -23.58 -0.70
C THR A 75 -11.05 -23.31 -1.05
N VAL A 76 -11.94 -23.63 -0.15
CA VAL A 76 -13.38 -23.49 -0.35
C VAL A 76 -13.87 -22.36 0.54
N GLY A 77 -14.22 -21.25 -0.08
CA GLY A 77 -14.77 -20.09 0.64
C GLY A 77 -16.26 -20.28 0.96
N PRO A 78 -16.80 -19.50 1.91
CA PRO A 78 -18.23 -19.53 2.25
C PRO A 78 -19.08 -18.92 1.12
N VAL A 79 -20.30 -19.43 0.99
CA VAL A 79 -21.39 -18.76 0.27
C VAL A 79 -21.95 -17.68 1.19
N TRP A 80 -22.21 -16.50 0.66
CA TRP A 80 -22.74 -15.40 1.44
C TRP A 80 -24.24 -15.55 1.68
N HIS A 81 -24.66 -15.52 2.94
CA HIS A 81 -26.06 -15.62 3.39
C HIS A 81 -26.47 -14.42 4.27
N GLY A 82 -25.70 -13.33 4.28
CA GLY A 82 -26.03 -12.12 5.04
C GLY A 82 -25.01 -11.73 6.11
N GLY A 83 -24.04 -12.59 6.43
CA GLY A 83 -22.96 -12.30 7.38
C GLY A 83 -23.16 -12.86 8.79
N ASP A 84 -24.33 -13.51 9.05
CA ASP A 84 -24.68 -13.99 10.39
C ASP A 84 -24.49 -15.51 10.58
N HIS A 85 -23.85 -16.19 9.61
CA HIS A 85 -23.66 -17.65 9.61
C HIS A 85 -22.19 -18.05 9.75
N GLY A 86 -21.34 -17.16 10.28
CA GLY A 86 -19.91 -17.42 10.47
C GLY A 86 -19.09 -17.34 9.17
N GLU A 87 -19.62 -16.64 8.15
CA GLU A 87 -18.95 -16.55 6.85
C GLU A 87 -17.62 -15.82 6.95
N GLN A 88 -17.50 -14.82 7.85
CA GLN A 88 -16.25 -14.09 8.05
C GLN A 88 -15.17 -15.00 8.61
N GLU A 89 -15.48 -15.78 9.64
CA GLU A 89 -14.55 -16.73 10.26
C GLU A 89 -14.13 -17.82 9.26
N GLN A 90 -15.07 -18.31 8.46
CA GLN A 90 -14.79 -19.28 7.40
C GLN A 90 -13.86 -18.68 6.32
N LEU A 91 -14.09 -17.43 5.93
CA LEU A 91 -13.26 -16.74 4.96
C LEU A 91 -11.84 -16.49 5.52
N VAL A 92 -11.72 -16.05 6.77
CA VAL A 92 -10.41 -15.93 7.46
C VAL A 92 -9.70 -17.29 7.49
N SER A 93 -10.42 -18.37 7.77
CA SER A 93 -9.88 -19.73 7.78
C SER A 93 -9.29 -20.12 6.43
N CYS A 94 -9.95 -19.76 5.31
CA CYS A 94 -9.43 -20.02 3.96
C CYS A 94 -8.06 -19.41 3.74
N TYR A 95 -7.87 -18.15 4.12
CA TYR A 95 -6.57 -17.48 3.99
C TYR A 95 -5.52 -18.11 4.90
N ARG A 96 -5.85 -18.36 6.18
CA ARG A 96 -4.92 -18.94 7.17
C ARG A 96 -4.50 -20.36 6.80
N THR A 97 -5.42 -21.24 6.42
CA THR A 97 -5.12 -22.62 6.05
C THR A 97 -4.31 -22.68 4.77
N SER A 98 -4.60 -21.83 3.79
CA SER A 98 -3.83 -21.73 2.54
C SER A 98 -2.40 -21.25 2.80
N LEU A 99 -2.21 -20.21 3.61
CA LEU A 99 -0.90 -19.69 3.97
C LEU A 99 -0.09 -20.69 4.80
N ALA A 100 -0.74 -21.41 5.72
CA ALA A 100 -0.11 -22.49 6.49
C ALA A 100 0.38 -23.63 5.58
N LEU A 101 -0.41 -24.03 4.58
CA LEU A 101 0.01 -25.01 3.57
C LEU A 101 1.18 -24.50 2.73
N ALA A 102 1.11 -23.28 2.24
CA ALA A 102 2.20 -22.66 1.47
C ALA A 102 3.50 -22.65 2.28
N ARG A 103 3.44 -22.26 3.55
CA ARG A 103 4.60 -22.28 4.46
C ARG A 103 5.13 -23.70 4.68
N LYS A 104 4.26 -24.70 4.90
CA LYS A 104 4.64 -26.11 5.05
C LYS A 104 5.41 -26.62 3.84
N HIS A 105 5.07 -26.13 2.62
CA HIS A 105 5.73 -26.48 1.38
C HIS A 105 6.84 -25.50 0.97
N HIS A 106 7.33 -24.67 1.91
CA HIS A 106 8.45 -23.74 1.71
C HIS A 106 8.25 -22.74 0.58
N CYS A 107 6.99 -22.35 0.28
CA CYS A 107 6.71 -21.32 -0.70
C CYS A 107 7.17 -19.95 -0.17
N GLN A 108 7.88 -19.22 -1.02
CA GLN A 108 8.31 -17.83 -0.75
C GLN A 108 7.33 -16.82 -1.31
N THR A 109 6.57 -17.23 -2.33
CA THR A 109 5.62 -16.39 -3.06
C THR A 109 4.29 -17.10 -3.26
N VAL A 110 3.18 -16.44 -2.92
CA VAL A 110 1.82 -16.99 -3.05
C VAL A 110 0.90 -15.94 -3.66
N ALA A 111 0.07 -16.34 -4.63
CA ALA A 111 -0.94 -15.48 -5.21
C ALA A 111 -2.34 -15.95 -4.84
N PHE A 112 -3.16 -15.05 -4.33
CA PHE A 112 -4.56 -15.28 -3.95
C PHE A 112 -5.50 -14.54 -4.88
N PRO A 113 -6.61 -15.15 -5.29
CA PRO A 113 -7.77 -14.40 -5.79
C PRO A 113 -8.54 -13.82 -4.61
N LEU A 114 -9.47 -12.93 -4.88
CA LEU A 114 -10.43 -12.48 -3.87
C LEU A 114 -11.49 -13.57 -3.65
N ILE A 115 -11.28 -14.38 -2.60
CA ILE A 115 -12.09 -15.57 -2.31
C ILE A 115 -13.53 -15.19 -2.02
N SER A 116 -14.50 -15.99 -2.49
CA SER A 116 -15.95 -15.85 -2.33
C SER A 116 -16.60 -14.61 -2.97
N SER A 117 -15.83 -13.67 -3.52
CA SER A 117 -16.36 -12.40 -4.04
C SER A 117 -17.03 -12.49 -5.41
N GLY A 118 -16.99 -13.66 -6.05
CA GLY A 118 -17.63 -13.94 -7.34
C GLY A 118 -19.00 -14.60 -7.18
N VAL A 119 -19.13 -15.83 -7.68
CA VAL A 119 -20.40 -16.60 -7.68
C VAL A 119 -20.98 -16.81 -6.27
N TYR A 120 -20.13 -16.87 -5.24
CA TYR A 120 -20.55 -17.04 -3.84
C TYR A 120 -21.10 -15.76 -3.19
N GLY A 121 -21.07 -14.63 -3.90
CA GLY A 121 -21.78 -13.41 -3.55
C GLY A 121 -21.30 -12.66 -2.30
N TYR A 122 -20.13 -13.03 -1.74
CA TYR A 122 -19.58 -12.29 -0.61
C TYR A 122 -19.33 -10.84 -1.00
N PRO A 123 -19.75 -9.82 -0.22
CA PRO A 123 -19.55 -8.42 -0.53
C PRO A 123 -18.06 -8.13 -0.74
N LYS A 124 -17.71 -7.59 -1.91
CA LYS A 124 -16.32 -7.46 -2.36
C LYS A 124 -15.44 -6.64 -1.41
N GLU A 125 -15.99 -5.56 -0.87
CA GLU A 125 -15.33 -4.71 0.12
C GLU A 125 -14.99 -5.47 1.39
N GLN A 126 -15.97 -6.20 1.94
CA GLN A 126 -15.76 -6.98 3.16
C GLN A 126 -14.81 -8.16 2.91
N ALA A 127 -14.89 -8.79 1.72
CA ALA A 127 -13.97 -9.85 1.32
C ALA A 127 -12.53 -9.34 1.22
N LEU A 128 -12.33 -8.15 0.64
CA LEU A 128 -11.03 -7.51 0.54
C LEU A 128 -10.45 -7.19 1.91
N ARG A 129 -11.24 -6.56 2.78
CA ARG A 129 -10.84 -6.24 4.14
C ARG A 129 -10.44 -7.49 4.93
N THR A 130 -11.29 -8.53 4.88
CA THR A 130 -11.00 -9.82 5.54
C THR A 130 -9.72 -10.47 4.99
N ALA A 131 -9.50 -10.41 3.67
CA ALA A 131 -8.28 -10.90 3.04
C ALA A 131 -7.04 -10.18 3.56
N MET A 132 -7.09 -8.85 3.57
CA MET A 132 -5.97 -7.99 3.99
C MET A 132 -5.62 -8.20 5.46
N ASP A 133 -6.63 -8.26 6.34
CA ASP A 133 -6.44 -8.49 7.77
C ASP A 133 -5.84 -9.86 8.04
N ALA A 134 -6.38 -10.92 7.41
CA ALA A 134 -5.90 -12.29 7.60
C ALA A 134 -4.48 -12.50 7.07
N ILE A 135 -4.19 -11.98 5.87
CA ILE A 135 -2.85 -12.06 5.26
C ILE A 135 -1.87 -11.18 6.03
N GLY A 136 -2.27 -9.95 6.39
CA GLY A 136 -1.45 -9.02 7.15
C GLY A 136 -1.02 -9.59 8.50
N ALA A 137 -1.95 -10.17 9.27
CA ALA A 137 -1.67 -10.83 10.53
C ALA A 137 -0.65 -11.98 10.37
N PHE A 138 -0.79 -12.80 9.31
CA PHE A 138 0.16 -13.86 9.01
C PHE A 138 1.56 -13.32 8.69
N LEU A 139 1.65 -12.26 7.89
CA LEU A 139 2.92 -11.67 7.46
C LEU A 139 3.68 -10.96 8.59
N LEU A 140 3.00 -10.52 9.64
CA LEU A 140 3.67 -10.01 10.85
C LEU A 140 4.52 -11.10 11.53
N GLU A 141 4.11 -12.35 11.44
CA GLU A 141 4.82 -13.48 12.07
C GLU A 141 5.77 -14.19 11.09
N HIS A 142 5.44 -14.24 9.81
CA HIS A 142 6.11 -15.06 8.81
C HIS A 142 6.65 -14.26 7.62
N ASP A 143 7.77 -14.70 7.07
CA ASP A 143 8.40 -14.10 5.90
C ASP A 143 7.91 -14.79 4.61
N MET A 144 6.99 -14.15 3.89
CA MET A 144 6.41 -14.61 2.62
C MET A 144 5.94 -13.41 1.80
N THR A 145 6.12 -13.40 0.50
CA THR A 145 5.48 -12.41 -0.39
C THR A 145 4.12 -12.92 -0.83
N VAL A 146 3.08 -12.16 -0.55
CA VAL A 146 1.71 -12.52 -0.92
C VAL A 146 1.19 -11.52 -1.94
N TYR A 147 0.66 -12.04 -3.05
CA TYR A 147 -0.03 -11.25 -4.06
C TYR A 147 -1.53 -11.45 -3.91
N LEU A 148 -2.28 -10.37 -3.76
CA LEU A 148 -3.73 -10.37 -3.87
C LEU A 148 -4.10 -9.94 -5.28
N VAL A 149 -4.63 -10.87 -6.07
CA VAL A 149 -4.87 -10.70 -7.50
C VAL A 149 -6.31 -10.31 -7.74
N ILE A 150 -6.51 -9.13 -8.29
CA ILE A 150 -7.83 -8.60 -8.65
C ILE A 150 -7.92 -8.55 -10.17
N PHE A 151 -8.85 -9.30 -10.74
CA PHE A 151 -9.03 -9.37 -12.19
C PHE A 151 -9.89 -8.22 -12.71
N ASP A 152 -10.99 -7.91 -12.00
CA ASP A 152 -11.98 -6.92 -12.43
C ASP A 152 -11.91 -5.64 -11.60
N ARG A 153 -11.89 -4.48 -12.27
CA ARG A 153 -11.94 -3.16 -11.62
C ARG A 153 -13.22 -2.97 -10.79
N SER A 154 -14.34 -3.56 -11.22
CA SER A 154 -15.60 -3.51 -10.47
C SER A 154 -15.56 -4.33 -9.17
N ALA A 155 -14.58 -5.22 -9.03
CA ALA A 155 -14.34 -5.98 -7.79
C ALA A 155 -13.72 -5.13 -6.69
N TYR A 156 -13.26 -3.93 -7.05
CA TYR A 156 -12.58 -3.02 -6.16
C TYR A 156 -13.43 -1.77 -5.96
N GLN A 157 -14.34 -1.82 -5.03
CA GLN A 157 -15.02 -0.65 -4.49
C GLN A 157 -14.52 -0.47 -3.07
N ILE A 158 -13.72 0.58 -2.84
CA ILE A 158 -13.48 1.09 -1.49
C ILE A 158 -14.85 1.35 -0.85
N SER A 159 -14.91 1.25 0.47
CA SER A 159 -16.03 1.81 1.23
C SER A 159 -16.46 3.12 0.58
N SER A 160 -17.67 3.16 0.08
CA SER A 160 -18.22 4.37 -0.57
C SER A 160 -18.06 5.60 0.33
N ARG A 161 -18.05 5.40 1.64
CA ARG A 161 -17.81 6.43 2.65
C ARG A 161 -16.34 6.88 2.68
N LEU A 162 -15.39 5.95 2.74
CA LEU A 162 -13.95 6.28 2.75
C LEU A 162 -13.55 6.98 1.43
N PHE A 163 -14.10 6.51 0.30
CA PHE A 163 -13.87 7.16 -0.99
C PHE A 163 -14.44 8.57 -1.02
N ALA A 164 -15.65 8.79 -0.50
CA ALA A 164 -16.27 10.10 -0.40
C ALA A 164 -15.48 11.03 0.52
N ASP A 165 -15.02 10.53 1.67
CA ASP A 165 -14.22 11.30 2.64
C ASP A 165 -12.86 11.71 2.03
N ILE A 166 -12.17 10.80 1.34
CA ILE A 166 -10.91 11.10 0.64
C ILE A 166 -11.15 12.06 -0.53
N ALA A 167 -12.19 11.83 -1.34
CA ALA A 167 -12.52 12.70 -2.47
C ALA A 167 -12.87 14.12 -1.99
N ALA A 168 -13.69 14.24 -0.93
CA ALA A 168 -14.00 15.52 -0.31
C ALA A 168 -12.74 16.23 0.23
N TYR A 169 -11.85 15.49 0.90
CA TYR A 169 -10.59 16.03 1.38
C TYR A 169 -9.68 16.52 0.24
N ILE A 170 -9.66 15.82 -0.89
CA ILE A 170 -8.92 16.25 -2.09
C ILE A 170 -9.53 17.53 -2.66
N ASP A 171 -10.86 17.61 -2.76
CA ASP A 171 -11.59 18.77 -3.32
C ASP A 171 -11.49 19.98 -2.39
N ASP A 172 -11.64 19.83 -1.08
CA ASP A 172 -11.48 20.90 -0.10
C ASP A 172 -10.05 21.47 -0.12
N HIS A 173 -9.04 20.60 -0.19
CA HIS A 173 -7.64 21.04 -0.29
C HIS A 173 -7.33 21.75 -1.62
N TYR A 174 -8.00 21.34 -2.70
CA TYR A 174 -7.87 22.02 -3.99
C TYR A 174 -8.50 23.42 -3.96
N VAL A 175 -9.68 23.56 -3.35
CA VAL A 175 -10.41 24.83 -3.19
C VAL A 175 -9.63 25.78 -2.29
N ASP A 176 -9.18 25.33 -1.12
CA ASP A 176 -8.43 26.16 -0.15
C ASP A 176 -7.13 26.72 -0.74
N THR A 177 -6.45 25.94 -1.58
CA THR A 177 -5.19 26.38 -2.22
C THR A 177 -5.38 27.33 -3.41
N HIS A 178 -6.58 27.35 -4.02
CA HIS A 178 -6.85 28.21 -5.19
C HIS A 178 -7.69 29.44 -4.85
N THR A 179 -8.29 29.51 -3.66
CA THR A 179 -9.17 30.61 -3.29
C THR A 179 -8.44 31.80 -2.63
N ASP A 180 -7.28 31.60 -2.02
CA ASP A 180 -6.64 32.62 -1.16
C ASP A 180 -5.78 33.65 -1.89
N PHE A 181 -5.45 33.51 -3.18
CA PHE A 181 -4.53 34.42 -3.85
C PHE A 181 -5.13 35.32 -4.94
N ILE A 182 -6.34 35.06 -5.42
CA ILE A 182 -6.91 35.80 -6.56
C ILE A 182 -8.09 36.74 -6.14
N ARG A 183 -8.70 36.53 -4.96
CA ARG A 183 -9.87 37.31 -4.51
C ARG A 183 -9.57 38.48 -3.57
N SER A 184 -8.34 38.72 -3.15
CA SER A 184 -7.97 39.79 -2.22
C SER A 184 -7.36 41.03 -2.87
N ARG A 185 -7.45 41.20 -4.18
CA ARG A 185 -7.18 42.52 -4.79
C ARG A 185 -8.50 43.23 -5.04
N PRO A 186 -8.81 44.29 -4.29
CA PRO A 186 -9.90 45.18 -4.71
C PRO A 186 -9.49 45.78 -6.05
N TYR A 187 -10.32 45.56 -7.05
CA TYR A 187 -10.24 46.25 -8.33
C TYR A 187 -10.59 47.71 -8.08
N SER A 188 -9.58 48.56 -7.98
CA SER A 188 -9.75 49.99 -7.94
C SER A 188 -9.81 50.46 -9.40
N ASP A 189 -11.05 50.63 -9.90
CA ASP A 189 -11.29 51.43 -11.06
C ASP A 189 -10.97 52.90 -10.70
N SER A 190 -9.94 53.42 -11.31
CA SER A 190 -9.76 54.80 -11.75
C SER A 190 -8.26 55.11 -11.93
N ILE A 191 -7.77 54.89 -13.09
CA ILE A 191 -6.54 55.54 -13.55
C ILE A 191 -7.01 56.67 -14.48
N THR A 192 -7.02 57.90 -13.99
CA THR A 192 -7.01 59.08 -14.81
C THR A 192 -5.53 59.40 -15.08
N ASP A 193 -5.23 59.43 -16.40
CA ASP A 193 -3.98 59.95 -16.93
C ASP A 193 -3.86 61.43 -16.56
N GLU A 194 -2.97 61.75 -15.63
CA GLU A 194 -2.24 63.03 -15.57
C GLU A 194 -1.38 63.03 -14.29
N ASP A 195 -0.11 63.37 -14.49
CA ASP A 195 0.98 63.57 -13.50
C ASP A 195 1.98 62.42 -13.28
N VAL A 196 2.76 62.18 -14.30
CA VAL A 196 4.10 61.57 -14.15
C VAL A 196 5.16 62.67 -14.09
N ARG A 197 5.61 63.00 -12.91
CA ARG A 197 6.96 63.58 -12.72
C ARG A 197 7.71 62.74 -11.70
N PRO A 198 8.90 62.19 -12.06
CA PRO A 198 9.69 61.39 -11.11
C PRO A 198 10.55 62.36 -10.25
N THR A 199 10.25 62.48 -9.00
CA THR A 199 11.20 62.96 -8.02
C THR A 199 11.80 61.79 -7.26
N CYS A 200 12.94 61.34 -7.71
CA CYS A 200 13.81 60.47 -6.94
C CYS A 200 14.33 61.23 -5.70
N ARG A 201 13.74 60.97 -4.56
CA ARG A 201 14.37 61.18 -3.26
C ARG A 201 14.34 59.87 -2.51
N ALA A 202 15.50 59.17 -2.51
CA ALA A 202 15.73 58.02 -1.64
C ALA A 202 15.80 58.49 -0.18
N PRO A 203 15.04 57.88 0.73
CA PRO A 203 15.39 57.92 2.12
C PRO A 203 16.49 56.89 2.36
N SER A 204 17.65 57.38 2.71
CA SER A 204 18.74 56.58 3.26
C SER A 204 18.31 56.06 4.63
N ALA A 205 17.72 54.87 4.62
CA ALA A 205 17.61 54.07 5.83
C ALA A 205 18.77 53.07 5.78
N ALA A 206 19.79 53.35 6.53
CA ALA A 206 20.92 52.44 6.78
C ALA A 206 20.32 51.20 7.48
N PHE A 207 20.23 50.11 6.71
CA PHE A 207 20.05 48.78 7.29
C PHE A 207 21.34 48.45 8.08
N PRO A 208 21.24 48.07 9.37
CA PRO A 208 22.38 47.58 10.08
C PRO A 208 22.82 46.28 9.41
N SER A 209 23.88 46.35 8.61
CA SER A 209 24.55 45.17 8.08
C SER A 209 25.30 44.51 9.24
N VAL A 210 24.62 43.54 9.88
CA VAL A 210 25.32 42.52 10.66
C VAL A 210 25.94 41.56 9.64
N PRO A 211 27.23 41.50 9.45
CA PRO A 211 27.82 40.48 8.64
C PRO A 211 27.64 39.13 9.37
N ARG A 212 26.64 38.36 9.00
CA ARG A 212 26.66 36.92 9.29
C ARG A 212 27.90 36.39 8.53
N PRO A 213 28.86 35.77 9.21
CA PRO A 213 29.96 35.12 8.51
C PRO A 213 29.34 34.09 7.57
N LEU A 214 29.50 34.33 6.28
CA LEU A 214 29.15 33.35 5.25
C LEU A 214 30.06 32.15 5.51
N ARG A 215 29.54 31.14 6.20
CA ARG A 215 30.22 29.85 6.31
C ARG A 215 30.55 29.41 4.89
N SER A 216 31.82 29.08 4.65
CA SER A 216 32.26 28.64 3.33
C SER A 216 31.43 27.45 2.88
N LEU A 217 31.32 27.21 1.56
CA LEU A 217 30.64 26.04 1.04
C LEU A 217 31.21 24.76 1.66
N ASP A 218 32.50 24.70 1.84
CA ASP A 218 33.22 23.57 2.48
C ASP A 218 32.78 23.36 3.93
N ASP A 219 32.56 24.44 4.69
CA ASP A 219 32.06 24.34 6.07
C ASP A 219 30.60 23.84 6.13
N ARG A 220 29.79 24.22 5.14
CA ARG A 220 28.41 23.68 5.02
C ARG A 220 28.39 22.22 4.63
N LEU A 221 29.26 21.80 3.73
CA LEU A 221 29.37 20.41 3.28
C LEU A 221 29.93 19.48 4.38
N LYS A 222 30.74 19.98 5.31
CA LYS A 222 31.22 19.24 6.47
C LYS A 222 30.16 19.01 7.56
N HIS A 223 29.06 19.78 7.53
CA HIS A 223 27.97 19.74 8.52
C HIS A 223 26.66 19.42 7.85
N LEU A 224 26.64 18.38 6.99
CA LEU A 224 25.41 17.84 6.45
C LEU A 224 24.62 17.14 7.57
N ASP A 225 23.32 17.30 7.54
CA ASP A 225 22.44 16.55 8.42
C ASP A 225 22.51 15.04 8.14
N ALA A 226 22.16 14.23 9.15
CA ALA A 226 22.07 12.79 9.01
C ALA A 226 21.16 12.42 7.82
N GLY A 227 21.60 11.45 7.02
CA GLY A 227 20.84 10.95 5.88
C GLY A 227 19.58 10.19 6.30
N PHE A 228 18.83 9.73 5.29
CA PHE A 228 17.58 8.97 5.53
C PHE A 228 17.82 7.72 6.38
N SER A 229 18.79 6.88 6.00
CA SER A 229 19.07 5.61 6.67
C SER A 229 19.41 5.79 8.14
N GLU A 230 20.32 6.71 8.46
CA GLU A 230 20.73 6.99 9.84
C GLU A 230 19.57 7.56 10.68
N THR A 231 18.79 8.48 10.10
CA THR A 231 17.62 9.05 10.77
C THR A 231 16.55 7.99 11.02
N LEU A 232 16.29 7.13 10.04
CA LEU A 232 15.34 6.03 10.19
C LEU A 232 15.76 5.08 11.31
N LEU A 233 17.01 4.62 11.32
CA LEU A 233 17.51 3.69 12.34
C LEU A 233 17.46 4.33 13.73
N THR A 234 17.85 5.60 13.87
CA THR A 234 17.74 6.32 15.14
C THR A 234 16.30 6.40 15.65
N ARG A 235 15.31 6.60 14.74
CA ARG A 235 13.89 6.61 15.11
C ARG A 235 13.38 5.22 15.51
N ILE A 236 13.84 4.17 14.82
CA ILE A 236 13.54 2.78 15.18
C ILE A 236 14.06 2.48 16.58
N ASP A 237 15.31 2.78 16.85
CA ASP A 237 15.94 2.54 18.18
C ASP A 237 15.19 3.29 19.29
N ARG A 238 14.78 4.54 19.05
CA ARG A 238 13.97 5.34 19.99
C ARG A 238 12.57 4.77 20.22
N SER A 239 11.97 4.13 19.22
CA SER A 239 10.63 3.52 19.34
C SER A 239 10.63 2.26 20.23
N GLY A 240 11.77 1.66 20.50
CA GLY A 240 11.90 0.39 21.22
C GLY A 240 11.37 -0.83 20.47
N LYS A 241 10.89 -0.66 19.23
CA LYS A 241 10.39 -1.74 18.38
C LYS A 241 11.54 -2.46 17.69
N LYS A 242 11.34 -3.74 17.39
CA LYS A 242 12.36 -4.52 16.66
C LYS A 242 12.36 -4.13 15.17
N ASP A 243 13.53 -4.18 14.54
CA ASP A 243 13.66 -3.99 13.07
C ASP A 243 12.66 -4.82 12.27
N SER A 244 12.50 -6.10 12.68
CA SER A 244 11.59 -7.03 12.01
C SER A 244 10.13 -6.63 12.12
N GLU A 245 9.74 -5.96 13.17
CA GLU A 245 8.39 -5.41 13.32
C GLU A 245 8.20 -4.21 12.39
N ILE A 246 9.18 -3.29 12.35
CA ILE A 246 9.08 -2.07 11.56
C ILE A 246 9.03 -2.36 10.06
N TYR A 247 9.95 -3.17 9.50
CA TYR A 247 9.91 -3.41 8.06
C TYR A 247 8.66 -4.21 7.63
N LYS A 248 8.12 -5.06 8.50
CA LYS A 248 6.87 -5.78 8.26
C LYS A 248 5.67 -4.83 8.29
N ARG A 249 5.60 -3.93 9.29
CA ARG A 249 4.58 -2.88 9.34
C ARG A 249 4.67 -1.91 8.15
N ALA A 250 5.89 -1.63 7.69
CA ALA A 250 6.12 -0.83 6.48
C ALA A 250 5.77 -1.57 5.18
N ASN A 251 5.36 -2.83 5.25
CA ASN A 251 5.13 -3.68 4.07
C ASN A 251 6.37 -3.76 3.15
N VAL A 252 7.58 -3.75 3.73
CA VAL A 252 8.87 -3.72 3.03
C VAL A 252 9.57 -5.06 3.15
N ASP A 253 10.24 -5.47 2.06
CA ASP A 253 11.05 -6.69 2.03
C ASP A 253 12.25 -6.58 2.98
N ARG A 254 12.57 -7.68 3.68
CA ARG A 254 13.76 -7.81 4.53
C ARG A 254 15.06 -7.47 3.79
N LYS A 255 15.19 -7.87 2.53
CA LYS A 255 16.38 -7.58 1.72
C LYS A 255 16.55 -6.08 1.49
N LEU A 256 15.46 -5.38 1.22
CA LEU A 256 15.46 -3.93 1.07
C LEU A 256 15.82 -3.24 2.39
N PHE A 257 15.22 -3.68 3.50
CA PHE A 257 15.58 -3.16 4.83
C PHE A 257 17.06 -3.39 5.17
N SER A 258 17.60 -4.57 4.87
CA SER A 258 19.03 -4.87 5.05
C SER A 258 19.93 -3.93 4.25
N LYS A 259 19.55 -3.54 3.01
CA LYS A 259 20.27 -2.56 2.21
C LYS A 259 20.24 -1.17 2.86
N ILE A 260 19.10 -0.74 3.38
CA ILE A 260 18.96 0.53 4.11
C ILE A 260 19.89 0.54 5.33
N ARG A 261 19.90 -0.56 6.08
CA ARG A 261 20.71 -0.68 7.31
C ARG A 261 22.23 -0.71 7.02
N SER A 262 22.64 -1.36 5.96
CA SER A 262 24.07 -1.52 5.62
C SER A 262 24.66 -0.35 4.83
N ASN A 263 23.85 0.52 4.27
CA ASN A 263 24.29 1.65 3.47
C ASN A 263 23.73 2.97 4.01
N PRO A 264 24.56 3.78 4.70
CA PRO A 264 24.15 5.09 5.22
C PRO A 264 23.63 6.05 4.14
N ASP A 265 24.19 5.96 2.92
CA ASP A 265 23.85 6.82 1.78
C ASP A 265 22.70 6.26 0.93
N TYR A 266 22.04 5.20 1.40
CA TYR A 266 20.92 4.61 0.64
C TYR A 266 19.76 5.59 0.54
N ARG A 267 19.30 5.81 -0.69
CA ARG A 267 18.11 6.63 -0.98
C ARG A 267 16.94 5.73 -1.41
N PRO A 268 15.95 5.55 -0.55
CA PRO A 268 14.76 4.79 -0.91
C PRO A 268 13.89 5.54 -1.92
N SER A 269 12.95 4.84 -2.55
CA SER A 269 11.87 5.50 -3.29
C SER A 269 10.97 6.28 -2.33
N LYS A 270 10.22 7.26 -2.83
CA LYS A 270 9.27 8.02 -2.02
C LYS A 270 8.21 7.13 -1.34
N PRO A 271 7.58 6.16 -2.05
CA PRO A 271 6.67 5.22 -1.40
C PRO A 271 7.32 4.41 -0.26
N THR A 272 8.58 3.99 -0.44
CA THR A 272 9.32 3.27 0.61
C THR A 272 9.61 4.16 1.83
N ALA A 273 10.02 5.42 1.60
CA ALA A 273 10.28 6.36 2.69
C ALA A 273 9.01 6.65 3.52
N LEU A 274 7.89 6.84 2.83
CA LEU A 274 6.58 7.06 3.46
C LEU A 274 6.07 5.81 4.17
N ALA A 275 6.32 4.60 3.62
CA ALA A 275 5.96 3.35 4.28
C ALA A 275 6.61 3.23 5.66
N PHE A 276 7.87 3.65 5.81
CA PHE A 276 8.53 3.69 7.11
C PHE A 276 7.97 4.77 8.05
N ALA A 277 7.59 5.94 7.52
CA ALA A 277 6.92 6.96 8.30
C ALA A 277 5.60 6.45 8.90
N ILE A 278 4.80 5.74 8.09
CA ILE A 278 3.55 5.10 8.52
C ILE A 278 3.83 3.99 9.56
N ALA A 279 4.81 3.12 9.33
CA ALA A 279 5.15 2.03 10.27
C ALA A 279 5.63 2.52 11.63
N LEU A 280 6.27 3.69 11.67
CA LEU A 280 6.71 4.38 12.88
C LEU A 280 5.61 5.27 13.50
N GLU A 281 4.45 5.36 12.86
CA GLU A 281 3.32 6.19 13.31
C GLU A 281 3.69 7.67 13.49
N LEU A 282 4.54 8.19 12.57
CA LEU A 282 5.03 9.56 12.62
C LEU A 282 3.90 10.56 12.32
N ASP A 283 3.92 11.69 13.00
CA ASP A 283 3.06 12.82 12.65
C ASP A 283 3.48 13.45 11.30
N LEU A 284 2.69 14.42 10.83
CA LEU A 284 2.91 15.04 9.52
C LEU A 284 4.25 15.78 9.43
N ASN A 285 4.68 16.47 10.53
CA ASN A 285 5.93 17.20 10.57
C ASN A 285 7.13 16.25 10.59
N GLU A 286 7.06 15.22 11.41
CA GLU A 286 8.08 14.16 11.47
C GLU A 286 8.19 13.39 10.17
N THR A 287 7.05 13.13 9.51
CA THR A 287 7.01 12.50 8.18
C THR A 287 7.70 13.39 7.15
N ARG A 288 7.41 14.69 7.13
CA ARG A 288 8.06 15.66 6.23
C ARG A 288 9.57 15.73 6.47
N ASP A 289 10.03 15.75 7.73
CA ASP A 289 11.44 15.70 8.06
C ASP A 289 12.11 14.42 7.53
N LEU A 290 11.51 13.26 7.79
CA LEU A 290 12.08 11.98 7.37
C LEU A 290 12.20 11.88 5.84
N ILE A 291 11.15 12.22 5.08
CA ILE A 291 11.19 12.11 3.62
C ILE A 291 12.07 13.18 2.97
N ALA A 292 12.23 14.36 3.60
CA ALA A 292 13.14 15.40 3.13
C ALA A 292 14.60 14.92 3.13
N ARG A 293 14.98 14.07 4.09
CA ARG A 293 16.33 13.45 4.15
C ARG A 293 16.57 12.43 3.03
N ALA A 294 15.51 11.91 2.41
CA ALA A 294 15.58 11.11 1.19
C ALA A 294 15.50 11.97 -0.10
N GLY A 295 15.31 13.30 0.04
CA GLY A 295 15.17 14.24 -1.07
C GLY A 295 13.75 14.38 -1.59
N TYR A 296 12.75 14.04 -0.80
CA TYR A 296 11.33 14.13 -1.18
C TYR A 296 10.57 15.15 -0.34
N ALA A 297 9.44 15.63 -0.89
CA ALA A 297 8.48 16.45 -0.19
C ALA A 297 7.07 15.96 -0.51
N LEU A 298 6.11 16.22 0.40
CA LEU A 298 4.69 16.06 0.11
C LEU A 298 4.22 17.27 -0.72
N SER A 299 3.48 16.99 -1.77
CA SER A 299 2.95 18.00 -2.68
C SER A 299 1.43 17.93 -2.74
N ARG A 300 0.78 19.06 -2.56
CA ARG A 300 -0.68 19.15 -2.67
C ARG A 300 -1.20 18.97 -4.10
N SER A 301 -0.32 19.04 -5.11
CA SER A 301 -0.66 18.75 -6.50
C SER A 301 -0.62 17.25 -6.86
N SER A 302 -0.20 16.41 -5.92
CA SER A 302 -0.09 14.95 -6.09
C SER A 302 -1.21 14.24 -5.33
N LYS A 303 -2.10 13.54 -6.03
CA LYS A 303 -3.14 12.72 -5.38
C LYS A 303 -2.56 11.71 -4.40
N PHE A 304 -1.44 11.08 -4.75
CA PHE A 304 -0.71 10.18 -3.87
C PHE A 304 -0.36 10.85 -2.53
N ASP A 305 0.22 12.05 -2.58
CA ASP A 305 0.65 12.77 -1.39
C ASP A 305 -0.52 13.23 -0.52
N VAL A 306 -1.58 13.71 -1.16
CA VAL A 306 -2.80 14.16 -0.48
C VAL A 306 -3.48 13.00 0.25
N ILE A 307 -3.54 11.80 -0.36
CA ILE A 307 -4.05 10.59 0.30
C ILE A 307 -3.22 10.26 1.54
N ILE A 308 -1.89 10.29 1.43
CA ILE A 308 -1.00 10.04 2.57
C ILE A 308 -1.21 11.07 3.68
N GLU A 309 -1.28 12.37 3.35
CA GLU A 309 -1.57 13.44 4.32
C GLU A 309 -2.90 13.22 5.02
N TYR A 310 -3.95 12.81 4.28
CA TYR A 310 -5.26 12.49 4.85
C TYR A 310 -5.15 11.42 5.95
N PHE A 311 -4.54 10.26 5.65
CA PHE A 311 -4.44 9.17 6.60
C PHE A 311 -3.59 9.53 7.84
N ILE A 312 -2.47 10.24 7.65
CA ILE A 312 -1.64 10.72 8.77
C ILE A 312 -2.43 11.70 9.64
N SER A 313 -3.20 12.62 9.03
CA SER A 313 -4.03 13.59 9.76
C SER A 313 -5.12 12.92 10.58
N GLN A 314 -5.67 11.81 10.10
CA GLN A 314 -6.65 10.98 10.82
C GLN A 314 -5.99 10.02 11.82
N ARG A 315 -4.66 10.03 11.97
CA ARG A 315 -3.89 9.08 12.78
C ARG A 315 -4.17 7.62 12.44
N ASN A 316 -4.49 7.37 11.19
CA ASN A 316 -4.67 6.01 10.67
C ASN A 316 -3.39 5.57 9.97
N TYR A 317 -2.65 4.67 10.63
CA TYR A 317 -1.36 4.14 10.16
C TYR A 317 -1.47 2.69 9.66
N ASN A 318 -2.68 2.25 9.31
CA ASN A 318 -2.87 0.94 8.69
C ASN A 318 -2.42 0.99 7.23
N ILE A 319 -1.22 0.48 6.95
CA ILE A 319 -0.64 0.50 5.60
C ILE A 319 -1.50 -0.22 4.57
N TYR A 320 -2.28 -1.20 4.99
CA TYR A 320 -3.16 -1.95 4.09
C TYR A 320 -4.36 -1.11 3.66
N GLU A 321 -5.00 -0.38 4.58
CA GLU A 321 -6.08 0.55 4.27
C GLU A 321 -5.58 1.71 3.39
N ILE A 322 -4.37 2.21 3.66
CA ILE A 322 -3.73 3.24 2.83
C ILE A 322 -3.49 2.70 1.41
N ASN A 323 -2.95 1.48 1.29
CA ASN A 323 -2.71 0.85 -0.01
C ASN A 323 -4.01 0.55 -0.75
N GLU A 324 -5.08 0.21 -0.05
CA GLU A 324 -6.41 0.08 -0.61
C GLU A 324 -6.86 1.40 -1.24
N ALA A 325 -6.76 2.50 -0.51
CA ALA A 325 -7.10 3.82 -1.03
C ALA A 325 -6.20 4.21 -2.22
N LEU A 326 -4.89 4.05 -2.09
CA LEU A 326 -3.95 4.36 -3.17
C LEU A 326 -4.26 3.58 -4.45
N PHE A 327 -4.57 2.28 -4.32
CA PHE A 327 -4.93 1.45 -5.47
C PHE A 327 -6.21 1.93 -6.15
N ALA A 328 -7.22 2.32 -5.39
CA ALA A 328 -8.49 2.79 -5.93
C ALA A 328 -8.39 4.10 -6.71
N PHE A 329 -7.44 4.95 -6.32
CA PHE A 329 -7.14 6.18 -7.04
C PHE A 329 -6.06 6.00 -8.13
N ASP A 330 -5.74 4.74 -8.50
CA ASP A 330 -4.70 4.39 -9.48
C ASP A 330 -3.32 4.99 -9.11
N GLN A 331 -2.97 5.02 -7.81
CA GLN A 331 -1.69 5.50 -7.31
C GLN A 331 -0.73 4.35 -6.97
N SER A 332 0.57 4.67 -6.90
CA SER A 332 1.60 3.72 -6.47
C SER A 332 1.35 3.28 -5.03
N LEU A 333 1.55 1.99 -4.73
CA LEU A 333 1.38 1.46 -3.38
C LEU A 333 2.60 1.74 -2.51
N LEU A 334 2.38 1.79 -1.18
CA LEU A 334 3.44 1.88 -0.20
C LEU A 334 4.10 0.52 0.04
N GLY A 335 5.41 0.52 0.23
CA GLY A 335 6.17 -0.64 0.70
C GLY A 335 6.42 -1.76 -0.32
N ALA A 336 5.93 -1.65 -1.54
CA ALA A 336 6.07 -2.68 -2.58
C ALA A 336 7.28 -2.44 -3.49
#